data_e5a03eeeb2ef9c9a7ccf879259a14722
#
_entry.id   e5a03eeeb2ef9c9a7ccf879259a14722
#
_cell.length_a   1.000
_cell.length_b   1.000
_cell.length_c   1.000
_cell.angle_alpha   90.00
_cell.angle_beta   90.00
_cell.angle_gamma   90.00
#
_symmetry.space_group_name_H-M   'P 1'
#
loop_
_entity.id
_entity.type
_entity.pdbx_description
1 polymer ?
#
loop_
_entity_poly.entity_id
_entity_poly.type
_entity_poly.pdbx_seq_one_letter_code
_entity_poly.pdbx_strand_id
1 'polypeptide(L)'
;VDSEYIIFIIDTSGSMFSYAWDRMLIEMEATLNIYPEVKGIQVLNDMGNYLFSRYRGQWIPDTPARRSLILRNLTNWNVFSNSSPVEGITAAVRTFYDPKKKMSIYVFGDEFTGESIRSVVETVDRLNAQNFGGERRVRIHGVGFPVQFIRPPALQVTGVRFATLMRELTYKNGGTFVGLNNFRP
;
A
#
# COMPACT_ATOMS: atom_id res chain seq x y z
N VAL A 1 16.23 -7.17 -3.63
CA VAL A 1 15.34 -6.72 -2.56
C VAL A 1 16.22 -6.25 -1.41
N ASP A 2 16.33 -4.93 -1.23
CA ASP A 2 17.28 -4.32 -0.30
C ASP A 2 16.61 -3.38 0.73
N SER A 3 15.26 -3.41 0.83
CA SER A 3 14.55 -2.62 1.82
C SER A 3 14.70 -3.23 3.21
N GLU A 4 14.98 -2.34 4.17
CA GLU A 4 15.14 -2.70 5.58
C GLU A 4 13.83 -2.53 6.37
N TYR A 5 12.90 -1.75 5.83
CA TYR A 5 11.61 -1.42 6.44
C TYR A 5 10.52 -1.49 5.39
N ILE A 6 9.37 -2.05 5.75
CA ILE A 6 8.24 -2.24 4.84
C ILE A 6 6.96 -1.71 5.48
N ILE A 7 6.20 -0.93 4.70
CA ILE A 7 4.86 -0.47 5.08
C ILE A 7 3.86 -0.99 4.06
N PHE A 8 2.79 -1.59 4.54
CA PHE A 8 1.62 -1.94 3.74
C PHE A 8 0.53 -0.89 3.91
N ILE A 9 0.00 -0.40 2.80
CA ILE A 9 -1.17 0.47 2.74
C ILE A 9 -2.26 -0.33 2.05
N ILE A 10 -3.30 -0.69 2.80
CA ILE A 10 -4.34 -1.60 2.33
C ILE A 10 -5.66 -0.85 2.18
N ASP A 11 -6.23 -0.91 1.00
CA ASP A 11 -7.59 -0.44 0.75
C ASP A 11 -8.59 -1.32 1.52
N THR A 12 -9.30 -0.70 2.45
CA THR A 12 -10.31 -1.34 3.30
C THR A 12 -11.73 -0.96 2.87
N SER A 13 -11.93 -0.66 1.60
CA SER A 13 -13.24 -0.39 1.03
C SER A 13 -14.14 -1.63 1.01
N GLY A 14 -15.43 -1.39 0.85
CA GLY A 14 -16.41 -2.46 0.76
C GLY A 14 -16.17 -3.43 -0.41
N SER A 15 -15.67 -2.96 -1.55
CA SER A 15 -15.31 -3.79 -2.69
C SER A 15 -14.18 -4.76 -2.37
N MET A 16 -13.14 -4.28 -1.70
CA MET A 16 -12.03 -5.13 -1.25
C MET A 16 -12.49 -6.20 -0.27
N PHE A 17 -13.24 -5.83 0.77
CA PHE A 17 -13.76 -6.80 1.75
C PHE A 17 -14.71 -7.82 1.14
N SER A 18 -15.58 -7.39 0.23
CA SER A 18 -16.59 -8.27 -0.36
C SER A 18 -16.03 -9.23 -1.41
N TYR A 19 -14.98 -8.85 -2.12
CA TYR A 19 -14.55 -9.58 -3.32
C TYR A 19 -13.09 -9.99 -3.34
N ALA A 20 -12.18 -9.24 -2.73
CA ALA A 20 -10.75 -9.43 -2.91
C ALA A 20 -9.97 -9.70 -1.61
N TRP A 21 -10.61 -9.73 -0.45
CA TRP A 21 -9.90 -9.78 0.83
C TRP A 21 -9.02 -11.02 1.00
N ASP A 22 -9.54 -12.20 0.66
CA ASP A 22 -8.76 -13.44 0.73
C ASP A 22 -7.57 -13.43 -0.23
N ARG A 23 -7.78 -12.89 -1.43
CA ARG A 23 -6.68 -12.71 -2.39
C ARG A 23 -5.66 -11.70 -1.88
N MET A 24 -6.10 -10.61 -1.26
CA MET A 24 -5.22 -9.61 -0.67
C MET A 24 -4.32 -10.22 0.42
N LEU A 25 -4.88 -11.07 1.29
CA LEU A 25 -4.10 -11.78 2.32
C LEU A 25 -3.02 -12.66 1.70
N ILE A 26 -3.34 -13.38 0.63
CA ILE A 26 -2.37 -14.22 -0.10
C ILE A 26 -1.24 -13.36 -0.69
N GLU A 27 -1.57 -12.26 -1.35
CA GLU A 27 -0.57 -11.38 -1.95
C GLU A 27 0.30 -10.68 -0.89
N MET A 28 -0.28 -10.33 0.25
CA MET A 28 0.48 -9.75 1.35
C MET A 28 1.45 -10.75 1.96
N GLU A 29 1.01 -11.99 2.20
CA GLU A 29 1.88 -13.06 2.69
C GLU A 29 3.00 -13.35 1.69
N ALA A 30 2.68 -13.45 0.41
CA ALA A 30 3.66 -13.63 -0.66
C ALA A 30 4.68 -12.49 -0.69
N THR A 31 4.23 -11.24 -0.53
CA THR A 31 5.11 -10.07 -0.47
C THR A 31 6.02 -10.10 0.77
N LEU A 32 5.50 -10.45 1.93
CA LEU A 32 6.31 -10.63 3.15
C LEU A 32 7.40 -11.71 2.96
N ASN A 33 7.06 -12.79 2.26
CA ASN A 33 7.98 -13.91 2.04
C ASN A 33 9.12 -13.59 1.06
N ILE A 34 9.00 -12.53 0.25
CA ILE A 34 10.12 -12.02 -0.55
C ILE A 34 11.25 -11.49 0.34
N TYR A 35 10.91 -11.03 1.53
CA TYR A 35 11.84 -10.49 2.51
C TYR A 35 12.10 -11.51 3.62
N PRO A 36 13.27 -12.17 3.64
CA PRO A 36 13.59 -13.15 4.69
C PRO A 36 13.51 -12.53 6.09
N GLU A 37 14.04 -11.32 6.23
CA GLU A 37 14.03 -10.54 7.45
C GLU A 37 14.13 -9.06 7.11
N VAL A 38 13.36 -8.24 7.83
CA VAL A 38 13.47 -6.78 7.80
C VAL A 38 13.58 -6.24 9.23
N LYS A 39 13.99 -4.98 9.38
CA LYS A 39 14.11 -4.35 10.70
C LYS A 39 12.76 -3.94 11.28
N GLY A 40 11.80 -3.61 10.41
CA GLY A 40 10.48 -3.18 10.84
C GLY A 40 9.43 -3.30 9.76
N ILE A 41 8.21 -3.61 10.21
CA ILE A 41 7.00 -3.71 9.40
C ILE A 41 5.99 -2.72 9.94
N GLN A 42 5.12 -2.19 9.08
CA GLN A 42 3.94 -1.45 9.50
C GLN A 42 2.77 -1.72 8.54
N VAL A 43 1.57 -1.63 9.06
CA VAL A 43 0.34 -1.83 8.29
C VAL A 43 -0.65 -0.72 8.62
N LEU A 44 -1.03 0.04 7.61
CA LEU A 44 -2.06 1.07 7.66
C LEU A 44 -3.14 0.75 6.61
N ASN A 45 -4.34 1.29 6.81
CA ASN A 45 -5.27 1.34 5.70
C ASN A 45 -5.02 2.57 4.81
N ASP A 46 -5.74 2.68 3.74
CA ASP A 46 -5.67 3.78 2.78
C ASP A 46 -6.01 5.16 3.39
N MET A 47 -6.73 5.22 4.51
CA MET A 47 -6.99 6.44 5.28
C MET A 47 -5.95 6.73 6.37
N GLY A 48 -4.93 5.90 6.53
CA GLY A 48 -3.87 6.09 7.53
C GLY A 48 -4.17 5.51 8.91
N ASN A 49 -5.21 4.68 9.05
CA ASN A 49 -5.48 3.98 10.30
C ASN A 49 -4.54 2.78 10.46
N TYR A 50 -3.94 2.64 11.63
CA TYR A 50 -3.02 1.56 11.95
C TYR A 50 -3.75 0.25 12.26
N LEU A 51 -3.21 -0.88 11.78
CA LEU A 51 -3.70 -2.21 12.18
C LEU A 51 -3.57 -2.41 13.70
N PHE A 52 -2.45 -2.00 14.28
CA PHE A 52 -2.22 -2.05 15.72
C PHE A 52 -2.03 -0.65 16.30
N SER A 53 -2.99 -0.19 17.07
CA SER A 53 -2.94 1.13 17.71
C SER A 53 -1.73 1.32 18.63
N ARG A 54 -1.28 0.24 19.27
CA ARG A 54 -0.09 0.25 20.15
C ARG A 54 1.22 0.56 19.42
N TYR A 55 1.27 0.32 18.10
CA TYR A 55 2.43 0.63 17.27
C TYR A 55 2.24 1.90 16.43
N ARG A 56 1.30 2.77 16.82
CA ARG A 56 1.08 4.04 16.12
C ARG A 56 2.37 4.86 16.10
N GLY A 57 2.83 5.20 14.89
CA GLY A 57 4.07 5.95 14.68
C GLY A 57 5.35 5.19 15.01
N GLN A 58 5.28 3.88 15.23
CA GLN A 58 6.40 3.03 15.58
C GLN A 58 6.49 1.83 14.65
N TRP A 59 7.69 1.30 14.48
CA TRP A 59 7.89 0.07 13.73
C TRP A 59 7.49 -1.15 14.56
N ILE A 60 6.83 -2.10 13.92
CA ILE A 60 6.63 -3.45 14.44
C ILE A 60 7.93 -4.21 14.15
N PRO A 61 8.71 -4.64 15.17
CA PRO A 61 9.91 -5.45 14.92
C PRO A 61 9.55 -6.75 14.22
N ASP A 62 10.31 -7.11 13.18
CA ASP A 62 10.04 -8.30 12.40
C ASP A 62 10.42 -9.57 13.17
N THR A 63 9.44 -10.45 13.34
CA THR A 63 9.61 -11.81 13.86
C THR A 63 8.54 -12.70 13.23
N PRO A 64 8.79 -14.02 13.09
CA PRO A 64 7.77 -14.96 12.58
C PRO A 64 6.44 -14.88 13.34
N ALA A 65 6.49 -14.72 14.66
CA ALA A 65 5.30 -14.58 15.50
C ALA A 65 4.52 -13.29 15.19
N ARG A 66 5.22 -12.18 14.95
CA ARG A 66 4.57 -10.90 14.59
C ARG A 66 4.03 -10.92 13.18
N ARG A 67 4.70 -11.54 12.20
CA ARG A 67 4.15 -11.76 10.86
C ARG A 67 2.83 -12.54 10.92
N SER A 68 2.81 -13.65 11.67
CA SER A 68 1.58 -14.42 11.88
C SER A 68 0.48 -13.61 12.59
N LEU A 69 0.85 -12.76 13.55
CA LEU A 69 -0.10 -11.90 14.26
C LEU A 69 -0.70 -10.84 13.32
N ILE A 70 0.11 -10.24 12.43
CA ILE A 70 -0.35 -9.30 11.41
C ILE A 70 -1.40 -9.96 10.52
N LEU A 71 -1.09 -11.12 9.93
CA LEU A 71 -2.01 -11.82 9.03
C LEU A 71 -3.31 -12.22 9.72
N ARG A 72 -3.25 -12.72 10.95
CA ARG A 72 -4.45 -13.07 11.74
C ARG A 72 -5.33 -11.85 12.04
N ASN A 73 -4.72 -10.71 12.38
CA ASN A 73 -5.50 -9.51 12.67
C ASN A 73 -6.10 -8.90 11.41
N LEU A 74 -5.44 -9.00 10.27
CA LEU A 74 -6.00 -8.60 8.97
C LEU A 74 -7.25 -9.41 8.61
N THR A 75 -7.30 -10.69 8.93
CA THR A 75 -8.48 -11.54 8.67
C THR A 75 -9.74 -10.98 9.34
N ASN A 76 -9.60 -10.32 10.48
CA ASN A 76 -10.71 -9.75 11.26
C ASN A 76 -10.71 -8.23 11.31
N TRP A 77 -9.92 -7.57 10.45
CA TRP A 77 -9.85 -6.12 10.45
C TRP A 77 -11.16 -5.52 9.94
N ASN A 78 -11.80 -4.73 10.78
CA ASN A 78 -13.11 -4.14 10.51
C ASN A 78 -13.02 -2.61 10.50
N VAL A 79 -12.31 -2.07 9.51
CA VAL A 79 -12.16 -0.64 9.26
C VAL A 79 -12.58 -0.37 7.82
N PHE A 80 -13.46 0.60 7.61
CA PHE A 80 -13.91 0.97 6.27
C PHE A 80 -13.25 2.24 5.78
N SER A 81 -13.05 2.34 4.47
CA SER A 81 -12.42 3.48 3.82
C SER A 81 -13.13 3.89 2.54
N ASN A 82 -12.67 5.01 1.97
CA ASN A 82 -13.24 5.63 0.77
C ASN A 82 -12.47 5.29 -0.53
N SER A 83 -11.63 4.27 -0.52
CA SER A 83 -10.83 3.86 -1.69
C SER A 83 -9.95 4.98 -2.25
N SER A 84 -9.17 5.60 -1.37
CA SER A 84 -8.16 6.59 -1.75
C SER A 84 -6.87 6.31 -0.99
N PRO A 85 -5.80 5.85 -1.64
CA PRO A 85 -4.55 5.51 -0.95
C PRO A 85 -3.74 6.74 -0.49
N VAL A 86 -4.21 7.93 -0.79
CA VAL A 86 -3.47 9.18 -0.60
C VAL A 86 -3.13 9.44 0.84
N GLU A 87 -4.14 9.35 1.71
CA GLU A 87 -4.00 9.63 3.14
C GLU A 87 -3.06 8.63 3.79
N GLY A 88 -3.19 7.35 3.44
CA GLY A 88 -2.33 6.28 3.94
C GLY A 88 -0.87 6.45 3.50
N ILE A 89 -0.63 6.70 2.22
CA ILE A 89 0.71 6.95 1.68
C ILE A 89 1.31 8.21 2.34
N THR A 90 0.54 9.28 2.41
CA THR A 90 0.99 10.56 2.98
C THR A 90 1.34 10.41 4.45
N ALA A 91 0.48 9.75 5.23
CA ALA A 91 0.72 9.47 6.65
C ALA A 91 1.98 8.61 6.84
N ALA A 92 2.15 7.58 6.03
CA ALA A 92 3.31 6.70 6.08
C ALA A 92 4.61 7.46 5.79
N VAL A 93 4.66 8.23 4.71
CA VAL A 93 5.86 8.97 4.34
C VAL A 93 6.18 10.05 5.39
N ARG A 94 5.19 10.83 5.84
CA ARG A 94 5.41 11.87 6.85
C ARG A 94 5.91 11.33 8.18
N THR A 95 5.39 10.17 8.59
CA THR A 95 5.69 9.61 9.92
C THR A 95 7.00 8.84 9.93
N PHE A 96 7.28 8.09 8.86
CA PHE A 96 8.37 7.11 8.85
C PHE A 96 9.56 7.49 7.97
N TYR A 97 9.45 8.57 7.18
CA TYR A 97 10.56 9.00 6.36
C TYR A 97 11.81 9.26 7.20
N ASP A 98 12.88 8.58 6.84
CA ASP A 98 14.20 8.74 7.46
C ASP A 98 15.25 8.57 6.35
N PRO A 99 16.09 9.59 6.10
CA PRO A 99 17.09 9.52 5.04
C PRO A 99 18.15 8.43 5.26
N LYS A 100 18.22 7.85 6.44
CA LYS A 100 19.14 6.75 6.78
C LYS A 100 18.53 5.37 6.61
N LYS A 101 17.20 5.28 6.34
CA LYS A 101 16.46 4.02 6.22
C LYS A 101 16.07 3.74 4.79
N LYS A 102 16.28 2.52 4.33
CA LYS A 102 15.75 2.03 3.06
C LYS A 102 14.36 1.46 3.29
N MET A 103 13.36 2.13 2.73
CA MET A 103 11.95 1.81 2.95
C MET A 103 11.25 1.46 1.64
N SER A 104 10.33 0.50 1.71
CA SER A 104 9.34 0.25 0.66
C SER A 104 7.93 0.36 1.23
N ILE A 105 7.06 1.01 0.45
CA ILE A 105 5.62 1.04 0.67
C ILE A 105 4.97 0.16 -0.39
N TYR A 106 4.09 -0.73 0.02
CA TYR A 106 3.24 -1.55 -0.85
C TYR A 106 1.79 -1.11 -0.70
N VAL A 107 1.20 -0.62 -1.78
CA VAL A 107 -0.18 -0.16 -1.83
C VAL A 107 -1.04 -1.23 -2.48
N PHE A 108 -2.03 -1.73 -1.75
CA PHE A 108 -2.98 -2.75 -2.20
C PHE A 108 -4.36 -2.13 -2.34
N GLY A 109 -4.97 -2.20 -3.53
CA GLY A 109 -6.28 -1.64 -3.75
C GLY A 109 -6.89 -1.99 -5.11
N ASP A 110 -8.13 -1.56 -5.32
CA ASP A 110 -8.90 -1.85 -6.53
C ASP A 110 -9.45 -0.59 -7.22
N GLU A 111 -9.55 0.53 -6.51
CA GLU A 111 -10.10 1.76 -7.07
C GLU A 111 -9.50 3.03 -6.46
N PHE A 112 -9.64 4.14 -7.18
CA PHE A 112 -9.31 5.48 -6.71
C PHE A 112 -10.48 6.44 -6.96
N THR A 113 -11.08 6.90 -5.88
CA THR A 113 -12.25 7.80 -5.88
C THR A 113 -11.88 9.27 -5.64
N GLY A 114 -10.61 9.57 -5.36
CA GLY A 114 -10.12 10.93 -5.13
C GLY A 114 -10.20 11.84 -6.38
N GLU A 115 -10.02 13.14 -6.18
CA GLU A 115 -10.26 14.12 -7.24
C GLU A 115 -9.17 14.16 -8.32
N SER A 116 -7.91 14.35 -7.94
CA SER A 116 -6.82 14.61 -8.88
C SER A 116 -5.63 13.68 -8.69
N ILE A 117 -5.37 12.85 -9.69
CA ILE A 117 -4.16 12.01 -9.77
C ILE A 117 -2.90 12.89 -9.71
N ARG A 118 -2.88 13.96 -10.46
CA ARG A 118 -1.73 14.88 -10.51
C ARG A 118 -1.41 15.48 -9.14
N SER A 119 -2.42 15.94 -8.41
CA SER A 119 -2.25 16.50 -7.07
C SER A 119 -1.66 15.49 -6.09
N VAL A 120 -2.10 14.23 -6.17
CA VAL A 120 -1.54 13.14 -5.35
C VAL A 120 -0.07 12.91 -5.67
N VAL A 121 0.24 12.76 -6.94
CA VAL A 121 1.61 12.52 -7.42
C VAL A 121 2.54 13.64 -6.99
N GLU A 122 2.13 14.91 -7.16
CA GLU A 122 2.91 16.07 -6.74
C GLU A 122 3.09 16.14 -5.22
N THR A 123 2.08 15.76 -4.45
CA THR A 123 2.15 15.74 -2.98
C THR A 123 3.13 14.67 -2.50
N VAL A 124 3.03 13.47 -3.03
CA VAL A 124 3.96 12.38 -2.69
C VAL A 124 5.38 12.72 -3.13
N ASP A 125 5.53 13.32 -4.30
CA ASP A 125 6.83 13.77 -4.82
C ASP A 125 7.53 14.74 -3.87
N ARG A 126 6.81 15.73 -3.35
CA ARG A 126 7.35 16.68 -2.35
C ARG A 126 7.73 16.00 -1.04
N LEU A 127 6.91 15.05 -0.56
CA LEU A 127 7.16 14.36 0.71
C LEU A 127 8.31 13.37 0.62
N ASN A 128 8.46 12.73 -0.52
CA ASN A 128 9.53 11.77 -0.81
C ASN A 128 10.64 12.44 -1.64
N ALA A 129 10.86 13.74 -1.42
CA ALA A 129 11.83 14.52 -2.15
C ALA A 129 13.24 13.91 -2.03
N GLN A 130 13.97 14.02 -3.12
CA GLN A 130 15.34 13.53 -3.21
C GLN A 130 16.24 14.31 -2.26
N ASN A 131 16.94 13.61 -1.41
CA ASN A 131 18.11 14.15 -0.76
C ASN A 131 19.31 14.14 -1.73
N PHE A 132 20.37 14.85 -1.36
CA PHE A 132 21.62 14.93 -2.13
C PHE A 132 22.02 13.58 -2.76
N GLY A 133 21.97 13.47 -4.10
CA GLY A 133 22.33 12.25 -4.84
C GLY A 133 21.22 11.65 -5.72
N GLY A 134 20.02 12.19 -5.71
CA GLY A 134 18.95 11.83 -6.66
C GLY A 134 18.17 10.54 -6.38
N GLU A 135 18.51 9.79 -5.33
CA GLU A 135 17.80 8.57 -4.97
C GLU A 135 16.60 8.84 -4.05
N ARG A 136 15.46 8.21 -4.39
CA ARG A 136 14.29 8.16 -3.50
C ARG A 136 14.55 7.21 -2.33
N ARG A 137 14.29 7.67 -1.10
CA ARG A 137 14.47 6.84 0.10
C ARG A 137 13.31 5.89 0.33
N VAL A 138 12.12 6.28 -0.09
CA VAL A 138 10.92 5.46 -0.01
C VAL A 138 10.55 5.02 -1.41
N ARG A 139 10.61 3.72 -1.66
CA ARG A 139 10.09 3.10 -2.88
C ARG A 139 8.60 2.83 -2.69
N ILE A 140 7.81 3.07 -3.72
CA ILE A 140 6.37 2.82 -3.69
C ILE A 140 6.04 1.77 -4.75
N HIS A 141 5.47 0.67 -4.30
CA HIS A 141 4.97 -0.43 -5.12
C HIS A 141 3.45 -0.48 -5.04
N GLY A 142 2.80 -0.99 -6.06
CA GLY A 142 1.36 -1.15 -6.10
C GLY A 142 0.94 -2.53 -6.55
N VAL A 143 -0.11 -3.06 -5.93
CA VAL A 143 -0.80 -4.28 -6.33
C VAL A 143 -2.26 -3.94 -6.55
N GLY A 144 -2.72 -4.06 -7.79
CA GLY A 144 -4.08 -3.74 -8.20
C GLY A 144 -4.94 -5.00 -8.30
N PHE A 145 -6.09 -4.97 -7.64
CA PHE A 145 -7.10 -6.04 -7.67
C PHE A 145 -8.17 -5.67 -8.70
N PRO A 146 -8.48 -6.52 -9.69
CA PRO A 146 -9.35 -6.17 -10.80
C PRO A 146 -10.85 -6.23 -10.47
N VAL A 147 -11.26 -5.89 -9.24
CA VAL A 147 -12.65 -5.96 -8.78
C VAL A 147 -13.57 -5.07 -9.62
N GLN A 148 -13.14 -3.85 -9.92
CA GLN A 148 -13.97 -2.90 -10.68
C GLN A 148 -14.20 -3.35 -12.13
N PHE A 149 -13.31 -4.18 -12.68
CA PHE A 149 -13.39 -4.65 -14.08
C PHE A 149 -14.41 -5.76 -14.32
N ILE A 150 -15.10 -6.27 -13.28
CA ILE A 150 -16.29 -7.11 -13.44
C ILE A 150 -17.54 -6.30 -13.80
N ARG A 151 -17.49 -4.98 -13.63
CA ARG A 151 -18.59 -4.06 -13.95
C ARG A 151 -18.60 -3.71 -15.43
N PRO A 152 -19.75 -3.24 -15.97
CA PRO A 152 -19.77 -2.69 -17.32
C PRO A 152 -18.71 -1.60 -17.53
N PRO A 153 -18.13 -1.45 -18.74
CA PRO A 153 -17.04 -0.51 -19.00
C PRO A 153 -17.29 0.93 -18.52
N ALA A 154 -18.52 1.41 -18.62
CA ALA A 154 -18.89 2.75 -18.15
C ALA A 154 -18.72 2.95 -16.62
N LEU A 155 -18.65 1.88 -15.84
CA LEU A 155 -18.53 1.89 -14.38
C LEU A 155 -17.12 1.48 -13.90
N GLN A 156 -16.17 1.30 -14.81
CA GLN A 156 -14.79 0.89 -14.48
C GLN A 156 -13.84 2.07 -14.24
N VAL A 157 -14.33 3.29 -14.31
CA VAL A 157 -13.51 4.51 -14.27
C VAL A 157 -12.60 4.57 -13.03
N THR A 158 -13.11 4.22 -11.86
CA THR A 158 -12.34 4.27 -10.61
C THR A 158 -11.21 3.23 -10.58
N GLY A 159 -11.44 2.05 -11.15
CA GLY A 159 -10.40 1.03 -11.32
C GLY A 159 -9.31 1.47 -12.29
N VAL A 160 -9.68 2.06 -13.42
CA VAL A 160 -8.72 2.63 -14.38
C VAL A 160 -7.91 3.76 -13.74
N ARG A 161 -8.55 4.62 -12.96
CA ARG A 161 -7.88 5.70 -12.24
C ARG A 161 -6.90 5.18 -11.20
N PHE A 162 -7.22 4.11 -10.49
CA PHE A 162 -6.28 3.47 -9.57
C PHE A 162 -5.03 2.97 -10.30
N ALA A 163 -5.20 2.25 -11.40
CA ALA A 163 -4.09 1.76 -12.20
C ALA A 163 -3.22 2.91 -12.73
N THR A 164 -3.84 4.00 -13.20
CA THR A 164 -3.13 5.18 -13.68
C THR A 164 -2.34 5.85 -12.57
N LEU A 165 -2.97 6.08 -11.41
CA LEU A 165 -2.31 6.65 -10.23
C LEU A 165 -1.12 5.80 -9.80
N MET A 166 -1.31 4.50 -9.67
CA MET A 166 -0.26 3.61 -9.19
C MET A 166 0.90 3.49 -10.18
N ARG A 167 0.64 3.49 -11.48
CA ARG A 167 1.72 3.52 -12.49
C ARG A 167 2.59 4.75 -12.34
N GLU A 168 1.99 5.93 -12.18
CA GLU A 168 2.74 7.17 -12.01
C GLU A 168 3.51 7.21 -10.69
N LEU A 169 2.85 6.85 -9.59
CA LEU A 169 3.49 6.84 -8.27
C LEU A 169 4.66 5.86 -8.20
N THR A 170 4.48 4.64 -8.70
CA THR A 170 5.53 3.62 -8.66
C THR A 170 6.71 4.00 -9.55
N TYR A 171 6.44 4.47 -10.75
CA TYR A 171 7.49 4.93 -11.67
C TYR A 171 8.35 6.04 -11.07
N LYS A 172 7.71 7.08 -10.52
CA LYS A 172 8.41 8.23 -9.91
C LYS A 172 9.14 7.88 -8.62
N ASN A 173 8.69 6.87 -7.90
CA ASN A 173 9.24 6.51 -6.59
C ASN A 173 10.00 5.16 -6.59
N GLY A 174 10.52 4.77 -7.74
CA GLY A 174 11.48 3.66 -7.87
C GLY A 174 10.91 2.27 -7.56
N GLY A 175 9.60 2.11 -7.65
CA GLY A 175 8.91 0.85 -7.45
C GLY A 175 8.26 0.30 -8.72
N THR A 176 7.33 -0.63 -8.54
CA THR A 176 6.60 -1.32 -9.61
C THR A 176 5.12 -1.40 -9.31
N PHE A 177 4.30 -1.40 -10.36
CA PHE A 177 2.87 -1.68 -10.28
C PHE A 177 2.55 -3.02 -10.94
N VAL A 178 1.83 -3.87 -10.22
CA VAL A 178 1.33 -5.15 -10.71
C VAL A 178 -0.19 -5.16 -10.65
N GLY A 179 -0.83 -5.25 -11.80
CA GLY A 179 -2.26 -5.54 -11.89
C GLY A 179 -2.47 -7.05 -11.91
N LEU A 180 -3.26 -7.57 -10.97
CA LEU A 180 -3.59 -8.98 -10.91
C LEU A 180 -4.59 -9.35 -12.01
N ASN A 181 -4.56 -10.61 -12.45
CA ASN A 181 -5.50 -11.13 -13.47
C ASN A 181 -6.85 -11.51 -12.86
N ASN A 182 -6.89 -11.76 -11.56
CA ASN A 182 -8.09 -12.10 -10.81
C ASN A 182 -8.01 -11.55 -9.38
N PHE A 183 -9.14 -11.51 -8.70
CA PHE A 183 -9.25 -11.06 -7.31
C PHE A 183 -9.80 -12.16 -6.37
N ARG A 184 -9.97 -13.37 -6.88
CA ARG A 184 -10.31 -14.56 -6.09
C ARG A 184 -9.07 -15.43 -5.91
N PRO A 185 -8.99 -16.17 -4.82
CA PRO A 185 -7.92 -17.14 -4.61
C PRO A 185 -7.83 -18.19 -5.71
#